data_7156385c057e20a42144b0a01eb8079b
#
_entry.id   7156385c057e20a42144b0a01eb8079b
#
_cell.length_a   1.000
_cell.length_b   1.000
_cell.length_c   1.000
_cell.angle_alpha   90.00
_cell.angle_beta   90.00
_cell.angle_gamma   90.00
#
_symmetry.space_group_name_H-M   'P 1'
#
loop_
_entity.id
_entity.type
_entity.pdbx_description
1 polymer ?
#
loop_
_entity_poly.entity_id
_entity_poly.type
_entity_poly.pdbx_seq_one_letter_code
_entity_poly.pdbx_strand_id
1 'polypeptide(L)'
;QLGVVIYLAPFTSSGPARAGWKAFAETIPQRHERLVKQGKMEPVILVMPDTFTSLGGNQFVDSPVLGQWSAWLSQALKPAVFERYATNGKAALVGKSSGGYGAVVNAMLTPGCWDAVACHSGDVGFEMMFRPTFGETLTHVAAHGGAAKYVSHVRTAPKLSGPDFHTLMICAMAASYDPRDPSSTNPLGIELPVEARTGEVITDAWARWLAYDPLVMIETQSQGLRDLSAMWIDCGDRDQYNIQYGSRSFVDKLSQQGIAHTWEEFGGTHSGIDHRLDLSLPFL
;
A
#
# COMPACT_ATOMS: atom_id res chain seq x y z
N GLN A 1 -28.80 -6.19 4.43
CA GLN A 1 -27.41 -6.66 4.49
C GLN A 1 -26.55 -5.75 3.63
N LEU A 2 -25.37 -5.35 4.11
CA LEU A 2 -24.51 -4.37 3.49
C LEU A 2 -23.22 -5.01 2.98
N GLY A 3 -22.65 -4.48 1.90
CA GLY A 3 -21.29 -4.76 1.49
C GLY A 3 -20.29 -4.21 2.51
N VAL A 4 -19.06 -4.72 2.50
CA VAL A 4 -17.98 -4.26 3.36
C VAL A 4 -16.90 -3.62 2.49
N VAL A 5 -16.46 -2.41 2.84
CA VAL A 5 -15.31 -1.74 2.24
C VAL A 5 -14.25 -1.52 3.31
N ILE A 6 -13.08 -2.13 3.14
CA ILE A 6 -11.94 -1.98 4.04
C ILE A 6 -10.97 -0.98 3.41
N TYR A 7 -10.76 0.15 4.09
CA TYR A 7 -9.82 1.18 3.65
C TYR A 7 -8.43 0.90 4.21
N LEU A 8 -7.46 0.73 3.34
CA LEU A 8 -6.05 0.54 3.64
C LEU A 8 -5.31 1.89 3.60
N ALA A 9 -4.76 2.28 4.73
CA ALA A 9 -4.10 3.58 4.87
C ALA A 9 -2.76 3.63 4.11
N PRO A 10 -2.37 4.80 3.57
CA PRO A 10 -1.04 5.00 2.98
C PRO A 10 0.05 5.02 4.05
N PHE A 11 1.32 4.91 3.61
CA PHE A 11 2.49 5.05 4.48
C PHE A 11 2.41 6.33 5.32
N THR A 12 2.84 6.28 6.57
CA THR A 12 2.74 7.31 7.62
C THR A 12 1.30 7.73 8.00
N SER A 13 0.31 6.90 7.70
CA SER A 13 -1.09 7.14 8.08
C SER A 13 -1.71 5.90 8.73
N SER A 14 -2.94 6.05 9.20
CA SER A 14 -3.75 4.95 9.76
C SER A 14 -5.23 5.18 9.46
N GLY A 15 -6.06 4.16 9.62
CA GLY A 15 -7.51 4.30 9.49
C GLY A 15 -8.07 5.41 10.38
N PRO A 16 -7.78 5.44 11.70
CA PRO A 16 -8.21 6.54 12.57
C PRO A 16 -7.75 7.92 12.12
N ALA A 17 -6.52 8.07 11.61
CA ALA A 17 -6.03 9.34 11.08
C ALA A 17 -6.83 9.83 9.85
N ARG A 18 -7.35 8.90 9.04
CA ARG A 18 -8.17 9.22 7.85
C ARG A 18 -9.64 9.47 8.19
N ALA A 19 -10.09 9.06 9.37
CA ALA A 19 -11.40 9.39 9.93
C ALA A 19 -11.39 10.72 10.72
N GLY A 20 -10.21 11.20 11.13
CA GLY A 20 -10.03 12.43 11.89
C GLY A 20 -10.32 13.70 11.09
N TRP A 21 -10.64 14.78 11.79
CA TRP A 21 -10.92 16.08 11.19
C TRP A 21 -9.78 16.56 10.27
N LYS A 22 -10.16 17.13 9.14
CA LYS A 22 -9.22 17.68 8.15
C LYS A 22 -9.71 19.06 7.69
N ALA A 23 -8.83 20.05 7.75
CA ALA A 23 -9.14 21.40 7.28
C ALA A 23 -9.42 21.40 5.76
N PHE A 24 -10.51 22.04 5.35
CA PHE A 24 -10.93 22.25 3.98
C PHE A 24 -11.07 20.97 3.13
N ALA A 25 -11.27 19.82 3.78
CA ALA A 25 -11.44 18.53 3.09
C ALA A 25 -12.36 17.62 3.90
N GLU A 26 -13.02 16.72 3.19
CA GLU A 26 -13.82 15.65 3.82
C GLU A 26 -12.91 14.55 4.36
N THR A 27 -13.28 13.98 5.50
CA THR A 27 -12.79 12.70 5.94
C THR A 27 -13.40 11.58 5.09
N ILE A 28 -12.83 10.37 5.14
CA ILE A 28 -13.39 9.24 4.39
C ILE A 28 -14.83 8.90 4.83
N PRO A 29 -15.16 8.85 6.15
CA PRO A 29 -16.55 8.67 6.57
C PRO A 29 -17.51 9.76 6.08
N GLN A 30 -17.12 11.05 6.13
CA GLN A 30 -17.95 12.15 5.61
C GLN A 30 -18.20 12.01 4.11
N ARG A 31 -17.19 11.60 3.34
CA ARG A 31 -17.30 11.34 1.91
C ARG A 31 -18.28 10.22 1.61
N HIS A 32 -18.15 9.09 2.30
CA HIS A 32 -19.08 7.97 2.20
C HIS A 32 -20.52 8.42 2.50
N GLU A 33 -20.72 9.11 3.64
CA GLU A 33 -22.05 9.62 4.02
C GLU A 33 -22.64 10.55 2.95
N ARG A 34 -21.85 11.46 2.39
CA ARG A 34 -22.28 12.37 1.33
C ARG A 34 -22.68 11.62 0.06
N LEU A 35 -21.85 10.64 -0.38
CA LEU A 35 -22.15 9.85 -1.58
C LEU A 35 -23.44 9.05 -1.44
N VAL A 36 -23.68 8.46 -0.28
CA VAL A 36 -24.93 7.74 0.03
C VAL A 36 -26.12 8.72 0.04
N LYS A 37 -26.02 9.87 0.71
CA LYS A 37 -27.08 10.89 0.73
C LYS A 37 -27.42 11.45 -0.66
N GLN A 38 -26.44 11.47 -1.57
CA GLN A 38 -26.63 11.91 -2.95
C GLN A 38 -27.18 10.79 -3.87
N GLY A 39 -27.39 9.57 -3.35
CA GLY A 39 -27.81 8.43 -4.14
C GLY A 39 -26.78 7.97 -5.17
N LYS A 40 -25.48 8.28 -4.94
CA LYS A 40 -24.39 7.90 -5.84
C LYS A 40 -23.80 6.53 -5.53
N MET A 41 -24.01 6.03 -4.33
CA MET A 41 -23.62 4.69 -3.92
C MET A 41 -24.61 4.14 -2.87
N GLU A 42 -24.69 2.82 -2.78
CA GLU A 42 -25.38 2.17 -1.69
C GLU A 42 -24.57 2.28 -0.38
N PRO A 43 -25.24 2.27 0.78
CA PRO A 43 -24.55 2.26 2.06
C PRO A 43 -23.72 0.98 2.23
N VAL A 44 -22.52 1.12 2.78
CA VAL A 44 -21.62 0.00 3.09
C VAL A 44 -21.16 0.06 4.54
N ILE A 45 -20.63 -1.06 5.05
CA ILE A 45 -19.86 -1.09 6.28
C ILE A 45 -18.45 -0.64 5.94
N LEU A 46 -18.10 0.59 6.31
CA LEU A 46 -16.77 1.14 6.10
C LEU A 46 -15.87 0.76 7.26
N VAL A 47 -14.84 -0.03 6.98
CA VAL A 47 -13.84 -0.49 7.95
C VAL A 47 -12.54 0.26 7.73
N MET A 48 -12.03 0.92 8.76
CA MET A 48 -10.81 1.74 8.69
C MET A 48 -9.84 1.31 9.81
N PRO A 49 -9.11 0.21 9.61
CA PRO A 49 -8.24 -0.35 10.65
C PRO A 49 -7.03 0.54 10.92
N ASP A 50 -6.53 0.50 12.15
CA ASP A 50 -5.20 1.02 12.45
C ASP A 50 -4.14 0.03 11.97
N THR A 51 -3.40 0.43 10.97
CA THR A 51 -2.36 -0.39 10.32
C THR A 51 -0.98 0.26 10.44
N PHE A 52 -0.84 1.22 11.38
CA PHE A 52 0.43 1.87 11.65
C PHE A 52 1.41 0.90 12.32
N THR A 53 2.69 0.99 11.98
CA THR A 53 3.76 0.17 12.57
C THR A 53 4.87 1.04 13.14
N SER A 54 5.79 0.41 13.85
CA SER A 54 6.97 1.10 14.39
C SER A 54 7.93 1.68 13.32
N LEU A 55 7.72 1.32 12.04
CA LEU A 55 8.44 1.86 10.89
C LEU A 55 7.58 2.82 10.04
N GLY A 56 6.48 3.33 10.58
CA GLY A 56 5.68 4.37 9.93
C GLY A 56 4.54 3.86 9.04
N GLY A 57 4.33 2.57 8.94
CA GLY A 57 3.32 1.93 8.11
C GLY A 57 3.73 0.53 7.70
N ASN A 58 2.99 -0.07 6.78
CA ASN A 58 3.32 -1.39 6.23
C ASN A 58 2.86 -1.50 4.77
N GLN A 59 3.21 -2.63 4.13
CA GLN A 59 2.83 -2.92 2.75
C GLN A 59 1.72 -3.97 2.65
N PHE A 60 1.06 -4.29 3.75
CA PHE A 60 -0.04 -5.25 3.81
C PHE A 60 0.33 -6.67 3.32
N VAL A 61 1.62 -6.99 3.38
CA VAL A 61 2.16 -8.34 3.18
C VAL A 61 2.62 -8.93 4.51
N ASP A 62 2.76 -10.23 4.57
CA ASP A 62 3.22 -10.91 5.78
C ASP A 62 4.74 -10.75 5.95
N SER A 63 5.15 -10.31 7.14
CA SER A 63 6.54 -10.11 7.50
C SER A 63 6.77 -10.51 8.95
N PRO A 64 7.84 -11.28 9.26
CA PRO A 64 8.21 -11.57 10.64
C PRO A 64 8.64 -10.34 11.43
N VAL A 65 9.00 -9.25 10.75
CA VAL A 65 9.44 -7.98 11.36
C VAL A 65 8.26 -7.05 11.65
N LEU A 66 7.32 -6.94 10.71
CA LEU A 66 6.24 -5.96 10.80
C LEU A 66 4.88 -6.56 11.20
N GLY A 67 4.70 -7.87 11.06
CA GLY A 67 3.45 -8.57 11.35
C GLY A 67 2.86 -9.28 10.13
N GLN A 68 1.93 -10.18 10.39
CA GLN A 68 1.27 -11.02 9.38
C GLN A 68 0.05 -10.28 8.80
N TRP A 69 0.27 -9.22 8.04
CA TRP A 69 -0.78 -8.29 7.64
C TRP A 69 -1.75 -8.84 6.60
N SER A 70 -1.27 -9.59 5.61
CA SER A 70 -2.13 -10.24 4.62
C SER A 70 -3.01 -11.31 5.27
N ALA A 71 -2.41 -12.16 6.09
CA ALA A 71 -3.12 -13.16 6.88
C ALA A 71 -4.13 -12.51 7.84
N TRP A 72 -3.74 -11.42 8.52
CA TRP A 72 -4.63 -10.71 9.42
C TRP A 72 -5.84 -10.11 8.71
N LEU A 73 -5.66 -9.48 7.54
CA LEU A 73 -6.76 -8.91 6.75
C LEU A 73 -7.77 -9.98 6.34
N SER A 74 -7.27 -11.11 5.80
CA SER A 74 -8.09 -12.15 5.21
C SER A 74 -8.67 -13.15 6.22
N GLN A 75 -7.92 -13.48 7.27
CA GLN A 75 -8.26 -14.58 8.21
C GLN A 75 -8.74 -14.08 9.58
N ALA A 76 -8.52 -12.81 9.93
CA ALA A 76 -8.94 -12.25 11.19
C ALA A 76 -9.90 -11.07 11.03
N LEU A 77 -9.49 -9.99 10.35
CA LEU A 77 -10.30 -8.77 10.27
C LEU A 77 -11.60 -9.00 9.49
N LYS A 78 -11.51 -9.52 8.25
CA LYS A 78 -12.72 -9.76 7.43
C LYS A 78 -13.71 -10.71 8.14
N PRO A 79 -13.31 -11.88 8.65
CA PRO A 79 -14.21 -12.76 9.40
C PRO A 79 -14.85 -12.08 10.63
N ALA A 80 -14.08 -11.33 11.42
CA ALA A 80 -14.60 -10.62 12.59
C ALA A 80 -15.67 -9.57 12.23
N VAL A 81 -15.48 -8.86 11.10
CA VAL A 81 -16.48 -7.92 10.58
C VAL A 81 -17.75 -8.66 10.15
N PHE A 82 -17.60 -9.78 9.45
CA PHE A 82 -18.71 -10.59 8.95
C PHE A 82 -19.52 -11.26 10.07
N GLU A 83 -18.86 -11.66 11.15
CA GLU A 83 -19.51 -12.20 12.34
C GLU A 83 -20.30 -11.12 13.09
N ARG A 84 -19.72 -9.89 13.19
CA ARG A 84 -20.28 -8.81 14.01
C ARG A 84 -21.43 -8.07 13.35
N TYR A 85 -21.45 -7.97 12.02
CA TYR A 85 -22.40 -7.13 11.27
C TYR A 85 -23.18 -7.93 10.21
N ALA A 86 -24.41 -7.48 9.93
CA ALA A 86 -25.27 -8.07 8.90
C ALA A 86 -24.75 -7.74 7.50
N THR A 87 -23.77 -8.50 7.01
CA THR A 87 -23.17 -8.33 5.69
C THR A 87 -23.89 -9.12 4.61
N ASN A 88 -23.72 -8.71 3.35
CA ASN A 88 -24.19 -9.44 2.17
C ASN A 88 -23.17 -10.48 1.65
N GLY A 89 -22.10 -10.72 2.38
CA GLY A 89 -21.04 -11.65 2.01
C GLY A 89 -19.97 -11.06 1.08
N LYS A 90 -20.09 -9.78 0.67
CA LYS A 90 -19.15 -9.10 -0.23
C LYS A 90 -18.20 -8.18 0.51
N ALA A 91 -16.93 -8.21 0.12
CA ALA A 91 -15.89 -7.35 0.69
C ALA A 91 -14.96 -6.79 -0.38
N ALA A 92 -14.72 -5.47 -0.32
CA ALA A 92 -13.78 -4.76 -1.18
C ALA A 92 -12.61 -4.17 -0.37
N LEU A 93 -11.46 -4.08 -0.99
CA LEU A 93 -10.32 -3.31 -0.50
C LEU A 93 -10.16 -2.02 -1.29
N VAL A 94 -9.92 -0.92 -0.60
CA VAL A 94 -9.60 0.37 -1.22
C VAL A 94 -8.46 1.03 -0.50
N GLY A 95 -7.55 1.66 -1.23
CA GLY A 95 -6.45 2.38 -0.61
C GLY A 95 -5.68 3.26 -1.58
N LYS A 96 -4.76 4.02 -1.00
CA LYS A 96 -3.87 4.92 -1.73
C LYS A 96 -2.41 4.55 -1.42
N SER A 97 -1.49 4.70 -2.39
CA SER A 97 -0.06 4.45 -2.17
C SER A 97 0.15 3.02 -1.65
N SER A 98 0.86 2.82 -0.54
CA SER A 98 0.98 1.52 0.14
C SER A 98 -0.37 0.83 0.36
N GLY A 99 -1.43 1.58 0.67
CA GLY A 99 -2.79 1.02 0.80
C GLY A 99 -3.40 0.59 -0.53
N GLY A 100 -3.12 1.32 -1.63
CA GLY A 100 -3.52 0.94 -2.99
C GLY A 100 -2.78 -0.31 -3.46
N TYR A 101 -1.48 -0.37 -3.21
CA TYR A 101 -0.66 -1.57 -3.37
C TYR A 101 -1.26 -2.74 -2.59
N GLY A 102 -1.52 -2.53 -1.29
CA GLY A 102 -2.10 -3.54 -0.41
C GLY A 102 -3.43 -4.09 -0.92
N ALA A 103 -4.28 -3.24 -1.52
CA ALA A 103 -5.55 -3.69 -2.10
C ALA A 103 -5.34 -4.67 -3.27
N VAL A 104 -4.46 -4.31 -4.22
CA VAL A 104 -4.15 -5.16 -5.38
C VAL A 104 -3.43 -6.44 -4.97
N VAL A 105 -2.38 -6.31 -4.15
CA VAL A 105 -1.53 -7.46 -3.77
C VAL A 105 -2.29 -8.45 -2.89
N ASN A 106 -3.19 -8.02 -2.01
CA ASN A 106 -4.00 -8.95 -1.24
C ASN A 106 -5.01 -9.71 -2.10
N ALA A 107 -5.53 -9.12 -3.19
CA ALA A 107 -6.32 -9.89 -4.15
C ALA A 107 -5.48 -10.99 -4.82
N MET A 108 -4.21 -10.71 -5.14
CA MET A 108 -3.29 -11.70 -5.71
C MET A 108 -2.88 -12.80 -4.72
N LEU A 109 -2.56 -12.42 -3.47
CA LEU A 109 -2.07 -13.35 -2.44
C LEU A 109 -3.16 -14.23 -1.84
N THR A 110 -4.41 -13.77 -1.86
CA THR A 110 -5.57 -14.47 -1.26
C THR A 110 -6.71 -14.59 -2.28
N PRO A 111 -6.54 -15.37 -3.38
CA PRO A 111 -7.55 -15.53 -4.42
C PRO A 111 -8.93 -15.91 -3.85
N GLY A 112 -9.99 -15.30 -4.36
CA GLY A 112 -11.37 -15.53 -3.91
C GLY A 112 -11.74 -14.93 -2.54
N CYS A 113 -10.77 -14.28 -1.86
CA CYS A 113 -11.08 -13.64 -0.58
C CYS A 113 -11.80 -12.28 -0.76
N TRP A 114 -11.50 -11.56 -1.83
CA TRP A 114 -12.00 -10.21 -2.08
C TRP A 114 -12.85 -10.16 -3.33
N ASP A 115 -13.91 -9.36 -3.32
CA ASP A 115 -14.84 -9.23 -4.44
C ASP A 115 -14.50 -8.05 -5.35
N ALA A 116 -13.89 -6.99 -4.80
CA ALA A 116 -13.51 -5.81 -5.57
C ALA A 116 -12.29 -5.11 -4.96
N VAL A 117 -11.57 -4.33 -5.77
CA VAL A 117 -10.45 -3.51 -5.33
C VAL A 117 -10.47 -2.12 -5.97
N ALA A 118 -9.99 -1.11 -5.22
CA ALA A 118 -9.65 0.20 -5.76
C ALA A 118 -8.26 0.62 -5.32
N CYS A 119 -7.42 0.93 -6.30
CA CYS A 119 -6.02 1.27 -6.15
C CYS A 119 -5.78 2.71 -6.64
N HIS A 120 -5.52 3.63 -5.72
CA HIS A 120 -5.20 5.02 -6.02
C HIS A 120 -3.70 5.24 -5.88
N SER A 121 -2.99 5.48 -6.99
CA SER A 121 -1.53 5.66 -7.01
C SER A 121 -0.82 4.62 -6.14
N GLY A 122 -1.17 3.34 -6.30
CA GLY A 122 -0.58 2.24 -5.53
C GLY A 122 0.83 1.92 -5.98
N ASP A 123 1.67 1.50 -5.04
CA ASP A 123 3.08 1.21 -5.30
C ASP A 123 3.21 0.11 -6.38
N VAL A 124 3.83 0.42 -7.50
CA VAL A 124 4.03 -0.48 -8.63
C VAL A 124 5.18 -0.01 -9.51
N GLY A 125 5.95 -0.95 -10.06
CA GLY A 125 7.13 -0.63 -10.86
C GLY A 125 8.31 -0.23 -9.98
N PHE A 126 8.73 -1.11 -9.07
CA PHE A 126 9.74 -0.88 -8.03
C PHE A 126 11.08 -0.38 -8.57
N GLU A 127 11.44 -0.73 -9.80
CA GLU A 127 12.63 -0.21 -10.48
C GLU A 127 12.60 1.32 -10.61
N MET A 128 11.46 1.89 -10.96
CA MET A 128 11.31 3.34 -11.14
C MET A 128 10.95 4.05 -9.83
N MET A 129 10.28 3.34 -8.91
CA MET A 129 9.78 3.92 -7.67
C MET A 129 10.83 3.94 -6.55
N PHE A 130 11.42 2.79 -6.22
CA PHE A 130 12.29 2.65 -5.05
C PHE A 130 13.78 2.81 -5.36
N ARG A 131 14.24 2.22 -6.46
CA ARG A 131 15.67 2.20 -6.81
C ARG A 131 16.31 3.58 -6.89
N PRO A 132 15.66 4.63 -7.43
CA PRO A 132 16.23 5.98 -7.46
C PRO A 132 16.56 6.56 -6.09
N THR A 133 15.91 6.10 -5.01
CA THR A 133 16.09 6.63 -3.65
C THR A 133 17.19 5.92 -2.85
N PHE A 134 17.76 4.83 -3.36
CA PHE A 134 18.75 4.03 -2.62
C PHE A 134 20.01 4.81 -2.23
N GLY A 135 20.54 5.65 -3.13
CA GLY A 135 21.73 6.45 -2.86
C GLY A 135 21.54 7.45 -1.72
N GLU A 136 20.39 8.15 -1.72
CA GLU A 136 20.02 9.06 -0.62
C GLU A 136 19.85 8.30 0.70
N THR A 137 19.14 7.17 0.65
CA THR A 137 18.92 6.30 1.81
C THR A 137 20.22 5.82 2.43
N LEU A 138 21.17 5.33 1.63
CA LEU A 138 22.47 4.87 2.10
C LEU A 138 23.24 6.00 2.78
N THR A 139 23.29 7.17 2.17
CA THR A 139 23.97 8.35 2.71
C THR A 139 23.37 8.74 4.07
N HIS A 140 22.04 8.75 4.17
CA HIS A 140 21.34 9.14 5.38
C HIS A 140 21.48 8.11 6.50
N VAL A 141 21.35 6.83 6.19
CA VAL A 141 21.58 5.72 7.14
C VAL A 141 23.01 5.71 7.65
N ALA A 142 24.01 5.92 6.76
CA ALA A 142 25.42 5.99 7.15
C ALA A 142 25.72 7.16 8.09
N ALA A 143 25.13 8.34 7.83
CA ALA A 143 25.29 9.52 8.69
C ALA A 143 24.80 9.28 10.13
N HIS A 144 23.86 8.36 10.33
CA HIS A 144 23.33 7.97 11.64
C HIS A 144 24.06 6.74 12.24
N GLY A 145 25.01 6.15 11.51
CA GLY A 145 25.75 4.96 11.96
C GLY A 145 24.97 3.65 11.85
N GLY A 146 24.12 3.55 10.80
CA GLY A 146 23.39 2.35 10.41
C GLY A 146 21.87 2.43 10.63
N ALA A 147 21.12 1.51 10.00
CA ALA A 147 19.66 1.52 9.96
C ALA A 147 19.03 1.49 11.38
N ALA A 148 19.56 0.69 12.31
CA ALA A 148 19.03 0.59 13.66
C ALA A 148 19.11 1.92 14.44
N LYS A 149 20.26 2.62 14.32
CA LYS A 149 20.44 3.94 14.95
C LYS A 149 19.59 5.01 14.25
N TYR A 150 19.48 4.93 12.94
CA TYR A 150 18.60 5.82 12.18
C TYR A 150 17.12 5.66 12.63
N VAL A 151 16.60 4.44 12.72
CA VAL A 151 15.23 4.21 13.22
C VAL A 151 15.05 4.68 14.65
N SER A 152 16.07 4.50 15.52
CA SER A 152 16.05 5.04 16.88
C SER A 152 15.99 6.58 16.87
N HIS A 153 16.75 7.25 15.98
CA HIS A 153 16.67 8.70 15.78
C HIS A 153 15.25 9.13 15.38
N VAL A 154 14.68 8.50 14.36
CA VAL A 154 13.31 8.81 13.88
C VAL A 154 12.26 8.73 15.01
N ARG A 155 12.36 7.71 15.88
CA ARG A 155 11.42 7.52 17.01
C ARG A 155 11.53 8.60 18.08
N THR A 156 12.64 9.30 18.17
CA THR A 156 12.91 10.31 19.21
C THR A 156 12.99 11.72 18.64
N ALA A 157 13.07 11.88 17.34
CA ALA A 157 13.15 13.19 16.70
C ALA A 157 11.86 13.99 16.91
N PRO A 158 11.93 15.26 17.29
CA PRO A 158 10.75 16.10 17.48
C PRO A 158 10.01 16.41 16.17
N LYS A 159 10.69 16.24 15.03
CA LYS A 159 10.18 16.45 13.69
C LYS A 159 10.98 15.63 12.67
N LEU A 160 10.29 15.03 11.74
CA LEU A 160 10.92 14.37 10.58
C LEU A 160 11.17 15.38 9.46
N SER A 161 12.30 15.25 8.78
CA SER A 161 12.64 15.95 7.54
C SER A 161 12.11 15.19 6.31
N GLY A 162 12.19 15.78 5.11
CA GLY A 162 11.88 15.08 3.87
C GLY A 162 12.75 13.83 3.65
N PRO A 163 14.10 13.94 3.80
CA PRO A 163 15.00 12.77 3.74
C PRO A 163 14.68 11.67 4.77
N ASP A 164 14.26 12.04 5.99
CA ASP A 164 13.81 11.06 7.00
C ASP A 164 12.62 10.25 6.51
N PHE A 165 11.65 10.89 5.88
CA PHE A 165 10.47 10.20 5.35
C PHE A 165 10.86 9.14 4.31
N HIS A 166 11.67 9.51 3.31
CA HIS A 166 12.08 8.58 2.25
C HIS A 166 12.97 7.45 2.77
N THR A 167 13.91 7.76 3.65
CA THR A 167 14.78 6.76 4.27
C THR A 167 13.99 5.77 5.14
N LEU A 168 13.04 6.27 5.95
CA LEU A 168 12.17 5.42 6.76
C LEU A 168 11.28 4.53 5.86
N MET A 169 10.78 5.08 4.76
CA MET A 169 10.00 4.32 3.78
C MET A 169 10.82 3.14 3.24
N ILE A 170 12.05 3.36 2.79
CA ILE A 170 12.91 2.29 2.27
C ILE A 170 13.25 1.26 3.36
N CYS A 171 13.47 1.67 4.61
CA CYS A 171 13.64 0.73 5.74
C CYS A 171 12.37 -0.12 5.96
N ALA A 172 11.19 0.47 5.87
CA ALA A 172 9.92 -0.25 5.99
C ALA A 172 9.70 -1.22 4.82
N MET A 173 10.09 -0.84 3.60
CA MET A 173 10.06 -1.73 2.43
C MET A 173 11.01 -2.92 2.61
N ALA A 174 12.22 -2.69 3.13
CA ALA A 174 13.17 -3.76 3.43
C ALA A 174 12.59 -4.76 4.44
N ALA A 175 11.96 -4.24 5.49
CA ALA A 175 11.29 -5.07 6.51
C ALA A 175 10.05 -5.80 5.96
N SER A 176 9.45 -5.32 4.87
CA SER A 176 8.29 -5.94 4.22
C SER A 176 8.69 -7.01 3.21
N TYR A 177 9.65 -6.70 2.34
CA TYR A 177 9.92 -7.49 1.13
C TYR A 177 11.12 -8.45 1.27
N ASP A 178 12.06 -8.16 2.18
CA ASP A 178 13.23 -9.01 2.43
C ASP A 178 13.63 -8.98 3.91
N PRO A 179 12.71 -9.31 4.84
CA PRO A 179 12.99 -9.30 6.26
C PRO A 179 14.08 -10.32 6.62
N ARG A 180 14.87 -9.99 7.64
CA ARG A 180 15.85 -10.90 8.25
C ARG A 180 15.47 -11.20 9.69
N ASP A 181 15.94 -12.31 10.21
CA ASP A 181 15.81 -12.58 11.64
C ASP A 181 16.61 -11.54 12.43
N PRO A 182 16.01 -10.91 13.46
CA PRO A 182 16.74 -9.99 14.32
C PRO A 182 17.95 -10.65 14.98
N SER A 183 19.07 -9.93 14.98
CA SER A 183 20.34 -10.38 15.56
C SER A 183 20.98 -9.27 16.38
N SER A 184 22.07 -9.57 17.10
CA SER A 184 22.83 -8.56 17.85
C SER A 184 23.41 -7.47 16.96
N THR A 185 23.72 -7.78 15.70
CA THR A 185 24.27 -6.83 14.71
C THR A 185 23.19 -6.20 13.83
N ASN A 186 22.02 -6.83 13.73
CA ASN A 186 20.85 -6.32 12.99
C ASN A 186 19.57 -6.50 13.82
N PRO A 187 19.40 -5.70 14.89
CA PRO A 187 18.29 -5.89 15.85
C PRO A 187 16.91 -5.59 15.25
N LEU A 188 16.84 -4.93 14.11
CA LEU A 188 15.58 -4.60 13.41
C LEU A 188 15.21 -5.61 12.32
N GLY A 189 16.09 -6.55 11.98
CA GLY A 189 15.86 -7.45 10.85
C GLY A 189 15.72 -6.73 9.50
N ILE A 190 16.35 -5.57 9.34
CA ILE A 190 16.29 -4.74 8.14
C ILE A 190 17.63 -4.82 7.40
N GLU A 191 17.59 -5.20 6.13
CA GLU A 191 18.74 -5.19 5.24
C GLU A 191 18.33 -4.55 3.91
N LEU A 192 19.11 -3.55 3.48
CA LEU A 192 18.83 -2.86 2.22
C LEU A 192 19.30 -3.73 1.03
N PRO A 193 18.63 -3.67 -0.12
CA PRO A 193 19.00 -4.47 -1.30
C PRO A 193 20.20 -3.86 -2.06
N VAL A 194 21.07 -3.14 -1.34
CA VAL A 194 22.24 -2.44 -1.89
C VAL A 194 23.42 -2.55 -0.94
N GLU A 195 24.60 -2.70 -1.50
CA GLU A 195 25.85 -2.73 -0.76
C GLU A 195 26.14 -1.37 -0.12
N ALA A 196 26.34 -1.36 1.20
CA ALA A 196 26.39 -0.11 1.98
C ALA A 196 27.57 0.81 1.58
N ARG A 197 28.69 0.25 1.12
CA ARG A 197 29.89 1.01 0.80
C ARG A 197 29.93 1.48 -0.65
N THR A 198 29.46 0.64 -1.58
CA THR A 198 29.55 0.90 -3.04
C THR A 198 28.25 1.40 -3.65
N GLY A 199 27.11 1.13 -3.01
CA GLY A 199 25.78 1.40 -3.56
C GLY A 199 25.38 0.42 -4.67
N GLU A 200 26.18 -0.63 -4.91
CA GLU A 200 25.83 -1.67 -5.88
C GLU A 200 24.60 -2.44 -5.43
N VAL A 201 23.69 -2.71 -6.38
CA VAL A 201 22.49 -3.51 -6.11
C VAL A 201 22.89 -4.96 -5.84
N ILE A 202 22.44 -5.49 -4.71
CA ILE A 202 22.60 -6.91 -4.37
C ILE A 202 21.50 -7.66 -5.12
N THR A 203 21.85 -8.30 -6.23
CA THR A 203 20.93 -8.90 -7.21
C THR A 203 19.89 -9.81 -6.56
N ASP A 204 20.30 -10.71 -5.67
CA ASP A 204 19.38 -11.66 -5.02
C ASP A 204 18.43 -10.97 -4.04
N ALA A 205 18.91 -9.94 -3.32
CA ALA A 205 18.07 -9.16 -2.41
C ALA A 205 17.05 -8.34 -3.19
N TRP A 206 17.47 -7.70 -4.28
CA TRP A 206 16.59 -6.96 -5.15
C TRP A 206 15.56 -7.85 -5.84
N ALA A 207 15.94 -9.04 -6.27
CA ALA A 207 15.02 -10.02 -6.83
C ALA A 207 13.92 -10.44 -5.84
N ARG A 208 14.24 -10.56 -4.52
CA ARG A 208 13.24 -10.82 -3.49
C ARG A 208 12.26 -9.64 -3.32
N TRP A 209 12.73 -8.39 -3.43
CA TRP A 209 11.85 -7.23 -3.46
C TRP A 209 10.94 -7.25 -4.69
N LEU A 210 11.51 -7.47 -5.88
CA LEU A 210 10.75 -7.51 -7.13
C LEU A 210 9.69 -8.62 -7.16
N ALA A 211 9.88 -9.68 -6.39
CA ALA A 211 8.86 -10.72 -6.25
C ALA A 211 7.54 -10.21 -5.62
N TYR A 212 7.57 -9.05 -4.97
CA TYR A 212 6.41 -8.34 -4.44
C TYR A 212 5.93 -7.18 -5.33
N ASP A 213 6.62 -6.89 -6.44
CA ASP A 213 6.13 -5.90 -7.40
C ASP A 213 4.93 -6.45 -8.18
N PRO A 214 3.76 -5.77 -8.18
CA PRO A 214 2.60 -6.20 -8.98
C PRO A 214 2.93 -6.48 -10.44
N LEU A 215 3.94 -5.79 -11.03
CA LEU A 215 4.41 -6.06 -12.40
C LEU A 215 5.05 -7.45 -12.56
N VAL A 216 5.61 -8.01 -11.51
CA VAL A 216 6.20 -9.35 -11.50
C VAL A 216 5.17 -10.37 -11.04
N MET A 217 4.43 -10.05 -9.97
CA MET A 217 3.41 -10.93 -9.40
C MET A 217 2.33 -11.34 -10.40
N ILE A 218 1.92 -10.45 -11.29
CA ILE A 218 0.86 -10.71 -12.28
C ILE A 218 1.18 -11.89 -13.23
N GLU A 219 2.44 -12.21 -13.42
CA GLU A 219 2.85 -13.30 -14.31
C GLU A 219 2.47 -14.70 -13.74
N THR A 220 2.43 -14.81 -12.42
CA THR A 220 2.19 -16.11 -11.75
C THR A 220 1.05 -16.10 -10.75
N GLN A 221 0.56 -14.93 -10.33
CA GLN A 221 -0.42 -14.75 -9.25
C GLN A 221 -1.64 -13.95 -9.70
N SER A 222 -1.99 -13.98 -10.98
CA SER A 222 -3.10 -13.18 -11.53
C SER A 222 -4.51 -13.75 -11.24
N GLN A 223 -4.63 -14.97 -10.70
CA GLN A 223 -5.94 -15.59 -10.51
C GLN A 223 -6.87 -14.75 -9.62
N GLY A 224 -6.39 -14.26 -8.50
CA GLY A 224 -7.21 -13.45 -7.61
C GLY A 224 -7.71 -12.14 -8.24
N LEU A 225 -6.97 -11.58 -9.22
CA LEU A 225 -7.42 -10.41 -9.98
C LEU A 225 -8.51 -10.78 -11.00
N ARG A 226 -8.47 -11.99 -11.57
CA ARG A 226 -9.50 -12.50 -12.49
C ARG A 226 -10.83 -12.76 -11.79
N ASP A 227 -10.76 -13.12 -10.51
CA ASP A 227 -11.93 -13.44 -9.69
C ASP A 227 -12.69 -12.19 -9.21
N LEU A 228 -12.10 -11.00 -9.34
CA LEU A 228 -12.73 -9.75 -8.92
C LEU A 228 -13.93 -9.39 -9.80
N SER A 229 -15.01 -8.96 -9.16
CA SER A 229 -16.19 -8.38 -9.82
C SER A 229 -15.93 -6.95 -10.31
N ALA A 230 -15.03 -6.22 -9.64
CA ALA A 230 -14.68 -4.85 -9.97
C ALA A 230 -13.22 -4.53 -9.59
N MET A 231 -12.49 -3.86 -10.49
CA MET A 231 -11.13 -3.36 -10.25
C MET A 231 -10.99 -1.94 -10.78
N TRP A 232 -10.75 -1.00 -9.86
CA TRP A 232 -10.44 0.39 -10.18
C TRP A 232 -8.97 0.67 -9.95
N ILE A 233 -8.30 1.26 -10.91
CA ILE A 233 -6.92 1.70 -10.81
C ILE A 233 -6.84 3.13 -11.31
N ASP A 234 -6.25 4.04 -10.57
CA ASP A 234 -5.92 5.36 -11.07
C ASP A 234 -4.58 5.88 -10.55
N CYS A 235 -3.99 6.82 -11.30
CA CYS A 235 -2.74 7.47 -10.93
C CYS A 235 -2.67 8.89 -11.49
N GLY A 236 -2.02 9.79 -10.75
CA GLY A 236 -1.70 11.12 -11.28
C GLY A 236 -0.59 11.06 -12.32
N ASP A 237 -0.73 11.82 -13.42
CA ASP A 237 0.22 11.86 -14.54
C ASP A 237 1.60 12.44 -14.18
N ARG A 238 1.71 13.08 -13.00
CA ARG A 238 2.93 13.70 -12.44
C ARG A 238 3.18 13.22 -11.01
N ASP A 239 2.97 11.93 -10.77
CA ASP A 239 3.26 11.31 -9.48
C ASP A 239 4.76 11.41 -9.18
N GLN A 240 5.12 12.02 -8.04
CA GLN A 240 6.52 12.28 -7.68
C GLN A 240 7.31 11.02 -7.28
N TYR A 241 6.64 9.88 -7.11
CA TYR A 241 7.27 8.58 -6.89
C TYR A 241 7.39 7.75 -8.18
N ASN A 242 7.12 8.34 -9.35
CA ASN A 242 7.15 7.68 -10.66
C ASN A 242 6.15 6.53 -10.82
N ILE A 243 5.13 6.45 -9.96
CA ILE A 243 4.14 5.36 -9.95
C ILE A 243 3.35 5.29 -11.26
N GLN A 244 3.13 6.42 -11.96
CA GLN A 244 2.43 6.44 -13.24
C GLN A 244 3.07 5.54 -14.30
N TYR A 245 4.40 5.38 -14.30
CA TYR A 245 5.08 4.50 -15.24
C TYR A 245 4.78 3.03 -14.96
N GLY A 246 4.88 2.64 -13.69
CA GLY A 246 4.52 1.30 -13.24
C GLY A 246 3.04 1.00 -13.45
N SER A 247 2.14 1.96 -13.16
CA SER A 247 0.70 1.81 -13.35
C SER A 247 0.33 1.57 -14.81
N ARG A 248 0.89 2.34 -15.75
CA ARG A 248 0.69 2.14 -17.19
C ARG A 248 1.12 0.72 -17.61
N SER A 249 2.31 0.30 -17.19
CA SER A 249 2.83 -1.04 -17.51
C SER A 249 1.96 -2.16 -16.90
N PHE A 250 1.44 -1.95 -15.68
CA PHE A 250 0.56 -2.90 -15.01
C PHE A 250 -0.78 -3.03 -15.73
N VAL A 251 -1.38 -1.92 -16.11
CA VAL A 251 -2.64 -1.87 -16.89
C VAL A 251 -2.49 -2.53 -18.25
N ASP A 252 -1.35 -2.31 -18.92
CA ASP A 252 -1.05 -2.99 -20.18
C ASP A 252 -0.99 -4.50 -20.01
N LYS A 253 -0.36 -5.00 -18.93
CA LYS A 253 -0.32 -6.44 -18.61
C LYS A 253 -1.71 -6.98 -18.25
N LEU A 254 -2.52 -6.27 -17.50
CA LEU A 254 -3.91 -6.66 -17.22
C LEU A 254 -4.69 -6.81 -18.52
N SER A 255 -4.58 -5.84 -19.44
CA SER A 255 -5.23 -5.86 -20.75
C SER A 255 -4.75 -7.04 -21.60
N GLN A 256 -3.43 -7.28 -21.67
CA GLN A 256 -2.83 -8.40 -22.41
C GLN A 256 -3.30 -9.76 -21.88
N GLN A 257 -3.52 -9.87 -20.57
CA GLN A 257 -4.04 -11.08 -19.94
C GLN A 257 -5.56 -11.18 -19.93
N GLY A 258 -6.28 -10.21 -20.51
CA GLY A 258 -7.75 -10.18 -20.55
C GLY A 258 -8.39 -10.05 -19.15
N ILE A 259 -7.72 -9.39 -18.21
CA ILE A 259 -8.23 -9.14 -16.85
C ILE A 259 -9.05 -7.85 -16.86
N ALA A 260 -10.33 -7.93 -16.48
CA ALA A 260 -11.23 -6.78 -16.47
C ALA A 260 -10.79 -5.74 -15.43
N HIS A 261 -10.67 -4.49 -15.83
CA HIS A 261 -10.31 -3.36 -14.95
C HIS A 261 -10.79 -2.04 -15.54
N THR A 262 -10.92 -1.04 -14.67
CA THR A 262 -11.08 0.36 -15.06
C THR A 262 -9.79 1.11 -14.74
N TRP A 263 -9.24 1.80 -15.73
CA TRP A 263 -8.04 2.62 -15.59
C TRP A 263 -8.32 4.07 -15.88
N GLU A 264 -7.81 4.96 -15.03
CA GLU A 264 -7.88 6.40 -15.26
C GLU A 264 -6.57 7.09 -14.86
N GLU A 265 -5.90 7.71 -15.82
CA GLU A 265 -4.81 8.64 -15.55
C GLU A 265 -5.36 10.05 -15.47
N PHE A 266 -5.12 10.75 -14.39
CA PHE A 266 -5.65 12.09 -14.17
C PHE A 266 -4.54 13.13 -14.04
N GLY A 267 -4.84 14.37 -14.38
CA GLY A 267 -3.92 15.50 -14.20
C GLY A 267 -3.68 15.80 -12.73
N GLY A 268 -2.54 15.33 -12.18
CA GLY A 268 -2.23 15.49 -10.76
C GLY A 268 -0.93 14.84 -10.32
N THR A 269 -0.69 14.89 -9.00
CA THR A 269 0.48 14.31 -8.35
C THR A 269 0.04 13.20 -7.40
N HIS A 270 0.97 12.63 -6.61
CA HIS A 270 0.66 11.66 -5.56
C HIS A 270 -0.19 12.24 -4.43
N SER A 271 -0.14 13.56 -4.21
CA SER A 271 -0.72 14.22 -3.04
C SER A 271 -2.10 14.81 -3.33
N GLY A 272 -2.96 14.88 -2.29
CA GLY A 272 -4.26 15.56 -2.39
C GLY A 272 -5.31 14.83 -3.23
N ILE A 273 -5.17 13.54 -3.47
CA ILE A 273 -6.01 12.75 -4.37
C ILE A 273 -7.21 12.06 -3.71
N ASP A 274 -7.53 12.40 -2.46
CA ASP A 274 -8.66 11.79 -1.74
C ASP A 274 -10.02 11.96 -2.46
N HIS A 275 -10.13 13.00 -3.32
CA HIS A 275 -11.33 13.23 -4.14
C HIS A 275 -11.57 12.09 -5.16
N ARG A 276 -10.53 11.30 -5.47
CA ARG A 276 -10.67 10.14 -6.38
C ARG A 276 -11.58 9.05 -5.78
N LEU A 277 -11.70 8.99 -4.47
CA LEU A 277 -12.67 8.13 -3.79
C LEU A 277 -14.14 8.43 -4.17
N ASP A 278 -14.43 9.62 -4.70
CA ASP A 278 -15.77 9.94 -5.22
C ASP A 278 -16.15 9.12 -6.46
N LEU A 279 -15.17 8.58 -7.16
CA LEU A 279 -15.34 7.73 -8.33
C LEU A 279 -15.27 6.25 -7.96
N SER A 280 -14.27 5.87 -7.17
CA SER A 280 -14.04 4.46 -6.88
C SER A 280 -15.01 3.87 -5.84
N LEU A 281 -15.44 4.62 -4.82
CA LEU A 281 -16.39 4.10 -3.84
C LEU A 281 -17.76 3.71 -4.46
N PRO A 282 -18.36 4.53 -5.36
CA PRO A 282 -19.57 4.12 -6.07
C PRO A 282 -19.35 2.97 -7.07
N PHE A 283 -18.13 2.76 -7.51
CA PHE A 283 -17.78 1.71 -8.47
C PHE A 283 -17.64 0.33 -7.78
N LEU A 284 -17.20 0.29 -6.52
CA LEU A 284 -17.04 -0.94 -5.73
C LEU A 284 -18.38 -1.50 -5.25
#